data_fcf6093f448f187dbe77aea636e29565
#
_entry.id   fcf6093f448f187dbe77aea636e29565
#
_cell.length_a   1.000
_cell.length_b   1.000
_cell.length_c   1.000
_cell.angle_alpha   90.00
_cell.angle_beta   90.00
_cell.angle_gamma   90.00
#
_symmetry.space_group_name_H-M   'P 1'
#
loop_
_entity.id
_entity.type
_entity.pdbx_description
1 polymer ?
#
loop_
_entity_poly.entity_id
_entity_poly.type
_entity_poly.pdbx_seq_one_letter_code
_entity_poly.pdbx_strand_id
1 'polypeptide(L)'
;MTGSLQSAARSYLRGLGDESTVVLCGGTALLIVSRYQGSADFFRAVFSPKLAGHPAIDALPYFWWFGTSVIFYVVLSLALSAATRGSFTRSYGLRLGDFRAGAAIAAALLVATAAAIYIASRTHTFSNHYPLARHGAYTLRFGDKQAVSRGLFALYEAGYFLYFLAWEFLFRGWMLNGLLPRFGRGAIAIQMVPFALMHLGKPELEALGSIIAGIALGILALRTRSFWYGAFLHGALAVFMDLLVAWRYLFPHVPSP
;
A
#
# COMPACT_ATOMS: atom_id res chain seq x y z
N MET A 1 -16.59 5.02 -47.30
CA MET A 1 -16.26 4.06 -46.24
C MET A 1 -15.09 4.50 -45.34
N THR A 2 -14.07 5.19 -45.84
CA THR A 2 -12.90 5.62 -45.07
C THR A 2 -13.22 6.66 -43.97
N GLY A 3 -14.16 7.59 -44.21
CA GLY A 3 -14.55 8.62 -43.23
C GLY A 3 -15.26 8.09 -41.97
N SER A 4 -16.04 7.00 -42.11
CA SER A 4 -16.74 6.37 -40.97
C SER A 4 -15.79 5.62 -40.04
N LEU A 5 -14.79 4.92 -40.58
CA LEU A 5 -13.76 4.24 -39.78
C LEU A 5 -12.86 5.23 -39.04
N GLN A 6 -12.49 6.33 -39.69
CA GLN A 6 -11.69 7.38 -39.03
C GLN A 6 -12.48 8.12 -37.93
N SER A 7 -13.79 8.35 -38.11
CA SER A 7 -14.62 8.98 -37.09
C SER A 7 -14.84 8.03 -35.90
N ALA A 8 -15.05 6.75 -36.16
CA ALA A 8 -15.15 5.72 -35.12
C ALA A 8 -13.82 5.60 -34.35
N ALA A 9 -12.69 5.48 -35.02
CA ALA A 9 -11.37 5.43 -34.40
C ALA A 9 -11.10 6.67 -33.51
N ARG A 10 -11.43 7.88 -34.00
CA ARG A 10 -11.30 9.11 -33.21
C ARG A 10 -12.24 9.14 -31.98
N SER A 11 -13.42 8.54 -32.07
CA SER A 11 -14.35 8.42 -30.94
C SER A 11 -13.80 7.46 -29.86
N TYR A 12 -13.29 6.30 -30.28
CA TYR A 12 -12.63 5.35 -29.37
C TYR A 12 -11.39 5.98 -28.70
N LEU A 13 -10.51 6.62 -29.47
CA LEU A 13 -9.31 7.27 -28.94
C LEU A 13 -9.63 8.42 -27.99
N ARG A 14 -10.72 9.16 -28.20
CA ARG A 14 -11.18 10.20 -27.26
C ARG A 14 -11.64 9.60 -25.93
N GLY A 15 -12.28 8.42 -25.95
CA GLY A 15 -12.67 7.70 -24.74
C GLY A 15 -11.48 7.18 -23.92
N LEU A 16 -10.34 6.91 -24.56
CA LEU A 16 -9.12 6.49 -23.87
C LEU A 16 -8.48 7.62 -23.03
N GLY A 17 -8.78 8.88 -23.33
CA GLY A 17 -8.27 10.04 -22.59
C GLY A 17 -9.16 10.48 -21.43
N ASP A 18 -10.26 9.77 -21.14
CA ASP A 18 -11.07 10.08 -19.96
C ASP A 18 -10.36 9.64 -18.66
N GLU A 19 -10.64 10.34 -17.58
CA GLU A 19 -9.98 10.10 -16.30
C GLU A 19 -10.16 8.66 -15.79
N SER A 20 -11.33 8.06 -15.95
CA SER A 20 -11.59 6.69 -15.48
C SER A 20 -10.77 5.67 -16.27
N THR A 21 -10.60 5.87 -17.57
CA THR A 21 -9.75 5.01 -18.42
C THR A 21 -8.28 5.18 -18.05
N VAL A 22 -7.81 6.42 -17.85
CA VAL A 22 -6.43 6.68 -17.39
C VAL A 22 -6.18 6.05 -16.03
N VAL A 23 -7.14 6.10 -15.11
CA VAL A 23 -7.04 5.46 -13.80
C VAL A 23 -6.96 3.93 -13.93
N LEU A 24 -7.78 3.31 -14.75
CA LEU A 24 -7.76 1.85 -14.95
C LEU A 24 -6.45 1.39 -15.60
N CYS A 25 -6.10 1.97 -16.74
CA CYS A 25 -4.91 1.56 -17.50
C CYS A 25 -3.62 1.99 -16.77
N GLY A 26 -3.57 3.24 -16.33
CA GLY A 26 -2.41 3.79 -15.61
C GLY A 26 -2.20 3.13 -14.25
N GLY A 27 -3.27 2.92 -13.49
CA GLY A 27 -3.20 2.21 -12.21
C GLY A 27 -2.70 0.78 -12.36
N THR A 28 -3.18 0.07 -13.38
CA THR A 28 -2.70 -1.27 -13.71
C THR A 28 -1.20 -1.24 -14.06
N ALA A 29 -0.79 -0.30 -14.92
CA ALA A 29 0.62 -0.15 -15.30
C ALA A 29 1.50 0.19 -14.08
N LEU A 30 1.07 1.12 -13.22
CA LEU A 30 1.79 1.49 -12.01
C LEU A 30 1.95 0.31 -11.04
N LEU A 31 0.92 -0.51 -10.86
CA LEU A 31 0.99 -1.72 -10.02
C LEU A 31 1.96 -2.74 -10.59
N ILE A 32 1.93 -2.98 -11.91
CA ILE A 32 2.85 -3.91 -12.58
C ILE A 32 4.30 -3.42 -12.43
N VAL A 33 4.58 -2.17 -12.80
CA VAL A 33 5.94 -1.62 -12.73
C VAL A 33 6.45 -1.60 -11.28
N SER A 34 5.61 -1.21 -10.32
CA SER A 34 5.93 -1.26 -8.90
C SER A 34 6.29 -2.68 -8.44
N ARG A 35 5.54 -3.69 -8.89
CA ARG A 35 5.80 -5.10 -8.54
C ARG A 35 7.13 -5.60 -9.07
N TYR A 36 7.51 -5.22 -10.30
CA TYR A 36 8.73 -5.70 -10.95
C TYR A 36 9.95 -4.84 -10.62
N GLN A 37 9.84 -3.52 -10.65
CA GLN A 37 11.00 -2.60 -10.52
C GLN A 37 11.04 -1.90 -9.15
N GLY A 38 9.90 -1.75 -8.48
CA GLY A 38 9.82 -1.17 -7.15
C GLY A 38 10.01 -2.16 -6.01
N SER A 39 10.11 -3.47 -6.28
CA SER A 39 10.16 -4.50 -5.25
C SER A 39 11.53 -4.59 -4.54
N ALA A 40 11.53 -5.12 -3.32
CA ALA A 40 12.75 -5.47 -2.61
C ALA A 40 13.58 -6.51 -3.37
N ASP A 41 12.95 -7.43 -4.10
CA ASP A 41 13.64 -8.45 -4.89
C ASP A 41 14.38 -7.86 -6.08
N PHE A 42 13.81 -6.86 -6.75
CA PHE A 42 14.52 -6.10 -7.78
C PHE A 42 15.78 -5.44 -7.22
N PHE A 43 15.68 -4.78 -6.07
CA PHE A 43 16.84 -4.18 -5.43
C PHE A 43 17.92 -5.20 -5.10
N ARG A 44 17.52 -6.37 -4.55
CA ARG A 44 18.45 -7.47 -4.25
C ARG A 44 19.18 -7.96 -5.49
N ALA A 45 18.49 -8.10 -6.60
CA ALA A 45 19.07 -8.57 -7.85
C ALA A 45 20.03 -7.56 -8.51
N VAL A 46 19.67 -6.26 -8.48
CA VAL A 46 20.36 -5.23 -9.28
C VAL A 46 21.38 -4.44 -8.47
N PHE A 47 21.04 -4.07 -7.22
CA PHE A 47 21.84 -3.12 -6.43
C PHE A 47 22.62 -3.77 -5.29
N SER A 48 22.08 -4.82 -4.64
CA SER A 48 22.77 -5.44 -3.51
C SER A 48 24.16 -5.97 -3.84
N PRO A 49 24.46 -6.53 -5.03
CA PRO A 49 25.82 -6.94 -5.37
C PRO A 49 26.82 -5.78 -5.39
N LYS A 50 26.37 -4.58 -5.73
CA LYS A 50 27.20 -3.36 -5.79
C LYS A 50 27.40 -2.71 -4.41
N LEU A 51 26.57 -3.09 -3.43
CA LEU A 51 26.57 -2.56 -2.08
C LEU A 51 27.02 -3.62 -1.05
N ALA A 52 27.69 -4.68 -1.52
CA ALA A 52 28.25 -5.70 -0.66
C ALA A 52 29.17 -5.06 0.40
N GLY A 53 28.96 -5.41 1.69
CA GLY A 53 29.66 -4.80 2.83
C GLY A 53 28.99 -3.59 3.46
N HIS A 54 27.90 -3.05 2.88
CA HIS A 54 27.13 -1.99 3.55
C HIS A 54 26.45 -2.54 4.81
N PRO A 55 26.58 -1.88 6.00
CA PRO A 55 26.06 -2.44 7.26
C PRO A 55 24.57 -2.73 7.24
N ALA A 56 23.75 -1.92 6.57
CA ALA A 56 22.30 -2.08 6.48
C ALA A 56 21.85 -2.80 5.20
N ILE A 57 22.69 -3.62 4.58
CA ILE A 57 22.42 -4.25 3.28
C ILE A 57 21.11 -5.02 3.24
N ASP A 58 20.70 -5.64 4.35
CA ASP A 58 19.46 -6.41 4.43
C ASP A 58 18.21 -5.51 4.56
N ALA A 59 18.35 -4.29 5.04
CA ALA A 59 17.26 -3.32 5.18
C ALA A 59 17.06 -2.46 3.92
N LEU A 60 18.13 -2.17 3.17
CA LEU A 60 18.07 -1.31 1.98
C LEU A 60 17.03 -1.73 0.94
N PRO A 61 16.81 -3.03 0.64
CA PRO A 61 15.76 -3.47 -0.28
C PRO A 61 14.36 -3.00 0.11
N TYR A 62 14.07 -2.93 1.40
CA TYR A 62 12.77 -2.48 1.90
C TYR A 62 12.61 -0.97 1.82
N PHE A 63 13.67 -0.20 2.09
CA PHE A 63 13.64 1.26 1.88
C PHE A 63 13.48 1.62 0.40
N TRP A 64 14.08 0.84 -0.50
CA TRP A 64 13.82 0.94 -1.93
C TRP A 64 12.34 0.74 -2.24
N TRP A 65 11.76 -0.37 -1.76
CA TRP A 65 10.35 -0.67 -1.97
C TRP A 65 9.43 0.43 -1.43
N PHE A 66 9.67 0.92 -0.23
CA PHE A 66 8.88 2.00 0.37
C PHE A 66 9.01 3.31 -0.43
N GLY A 67 10.23 3.71 -0.77
CA GLY A 67 10.49 4.93 -1.53
C GLY A 67 9.90 4.90 -2.93
N THR A 68 10.10 3.80 -3.66
CA THR A 68 9.52 3.62 -5.01
C THR A 68 8.00 3.55 -4.97
N SER A 69 7.40 3.01 -3.92
CA SER A 69 5.94 3.01 -3.76
C SER A 69 5.38 4.43 -3.65
N VAL A 70 6.06 5.33 -2.95
CA VAL A 70 5.67 6.75 -2.92
C VAL A 70 5.73 7.36 -4.33
N ILE A 71 6.79 7.05 -5.08
CA ILE A 71 6.94 7.55 -6.46
C ILE A 71 5.80 7.00 -7.35
N PHE A 72 5.58 5.68 -7.37
CA PHE A 72 4.60 5.05 -8.24
C PHE A 72 3.16 5.38 -7.82
N TYR A 73 2.85 5.32 -6.54
CA TYR A 73 1.48 5.40 -6.07
C TYR A 73 0.99 6.82 -5.81
N VAL A 74 1.90 7.77 -5.56
CA VAL A 74 1.54 9.17 -5.34
C VAL A 74 1.98 10.04 -6.51
N VAL A 75 3.30 10.12 -6.77
CA VAL A 75 3.84 11.09 -7.72
C VAL A 75 3.36 10.80 -9.15
N LEU A 76 3.53 9.55 -9.62
CA LEU A 76 3.16 9.19 -10.98
C LEU A 76 1.64 9.11 -11.18
N SER A 77 0.86 8.70 -10.19
CA SER A 77 -0.61 8.74 -10.27
C SER A 77 -1.13 10.18 -10.41
N LEU A 78 -0.55 11.13 -9.66
CA LEU A 78 -0.86 12.55 -9.81
C LEU A 78 -0.40 13.11 -11.16
N ALA A 79 0.77 12.70 -11.65
CA ALA A 79 1.26 13.11 -12.98
C ALA A 79 0.34 12.59 -14.11
N LEU A 80 -0.14 11.35 -14.02
CA LEU A 80 -1.12 10.79 -14.95
C LEU A 80 -2.43 11.58 -14.91
N SER A 81 -2.89 11.97 -13.72
CA SER A 81 -4.08 12.81 -13.59
C SER A 81 -3.90 14.20 -14.16
N ALA A 82 -2.71 14.79 -14.04
CA ALA A 82 -2.40 16.08 -14.62
C ALA A 82 -2.50 16.08 -16.15
N ALA A 83 -2.28 14.93 -16.77
CA ALA A 83 -2.42 14.75 -18.22
C ALA A 83 -3.88 14.64 -18.67
N THR A 84 -4.85 14.46 -17.77
CA THR A 84 -6.28 14.40 -18.07
C THR A 84 -6.95 15.75 -17.85
N ARG A 85 -7.83 16.16 -18.77
CA ARG A 85 -8.52 17.45 -18.67
C ARG A 85 -9.43 17.49 -17.42
N GLY A 86 -9.17 18.44 -16.53
CA GLY A 86 -10.02 18.74 -15.36
C GLY A 86 -9.70 17.98 -14.09
N SER A 87 -8.64 17.19 -14.03
CA SER A 87 -8.35 16.31 -12.89
C SER A 87 -7.85 17.02 -11.62
N PHE A 88 -7.19 18.18 -11.74
CA PHE A 88 -6.66 18.92 -10.58
C PHE A 88 -7.74 19.53 -9.67
N THR A 89 -8.99 19.58 -10.09
CA THR A 89 -10.09 20.11 -9.27
C THR A 89 -10.58 19.12 -8.19
N ARG A 90 -10.15 17.86 -8.26
CA ARG A 90 -10.59 16.83 -7.32
C ARG A 90 -9.65 16.73 -6.13
N SER A 91 -10.24 16.65 -4.97
CA SER A 91 -9.46 16.59 -3.72
C SER A 91 -8.75 15.25 -3.47
N TYR A 92 -9.00 14.19 -4.25
CA TYR A 92 -8.50 12.81 -4.01
C TYR A 92 -8.57 12.35 -2.55
N GLY A 93 -9.49 12.93 -1.77
CA GLY A 93 -9.60 12.62 -0.34
C GLY A 93 -8.45 13.15 0.52
N LEU A 94 -7.67 14.12 0.05
CA LEU A 94 -6.53 14.71 0.78
C LEU A 94 -6.94 15.54 2.02
N ARG A 95 -8.21 15.96 2.10
CA ARG A 95 -8.75 16.65 3.26
C ARG A 95 -9.14 15.64 4.34
N LEU A 96 -9.11 16.04 5.61
CA LEU A 96 -9.57 15.19 6.72
C LEU A 96 -11.07 14.92 6.69
N GLY A 97 -11.86 15.75 5.96
CA GLY A 97 -13.29 15.53 5.76
C GLY A 97 -14.08 15.48 7.08
N ASP A 98 -14.98 14.49 7.22
CA ASP A 98 -15.73 14.28 8.46
C ASP A 98 -14.85 13.60 9.51
N PHE A 99 -14.12 14.43 10.28
CA PHE A 99 -13.17 13.97 11.29
C PHE A 99 -13.81 13.12 12.37
N ARG A 100 -15.00 13.52 12.88
CA ARG A 100 -15.64 12.81 13.98
C ARG A 100 -16.07 11.39 13.56
N ALA A 101 -16.75 11.28 12.43
CA ALA A 101 -17.16 9.98 11.91
C ALA A 101 -15.92 9.15 11.51
N GLY A 102 -14.93 9.76 10.86
CA GLY A 102 -13.72 9.08 10.42
C GLY A 102 -12.90 8.51 11.57
N ALA A 103 -12.64 9.32 12.60
CA ALA A 103 -11.90 8.89 13.78
C ALA A 103 -12.63 7.80 14.57
N ALA A 104 -13.95 7.94 14.76
CA ALA A 104 -14.74 6.94 15.48
C ALA A 104 -14.77 5.58 14.75
N ILE A 105 -15.02 5.59 13.44
CA ILE A 105 -15.08 4.35 12.64
C ILE A 105 -13.67 3.72 12.57
N ALA A 106 -12.62 4.51 12.33
CA ALA A 106 -11.25 4.00 12.28
C ALA A 106 -10.82 3.41 13.62
N ALA A 107 -11.16 4.04 14.75
CA ALA A 107 -10.86 3.51 16.08
C ALA A 107 -11.58 2.17 16.34
N ALA A 108 -12.85 2.07 16.00
CA ALA A 108 -13.62 0.82 16.17
C ALA A 108 -13.04 -0.31 15.30
N LEU A 109 -12.71 -0.03 14.04
CA LEU A 109 -12.08 -0.99 13.13
C LEU A 109 -10.67 -1.37 13.60
N LEU A 110 -9.89 -0.40 14.12
CA LEU A 110 -8.55 -0.66 14.65
C LEU A 110 -8.60 -1.67 15.81
N VAL A 111 -9.48 -1.45 16.79
CA VAL A 111 -9.63 -2.34 17.94
C VAL A 111 -10.07 -3.74 17.49
N ALA A 112 -11.10 -3.83 16.66
CA ALA A 112 -11.63 -5.11 16.19
C ALA A 112 -10.58 -5.89 15.37
N THR A 113 -9.87 -5.22 14.45
CA THR A 113 -8.88 -5.87 13.60
C THR A 113 -7.60 -6.20 14.38
N ALA A 114 -7.16 -5.34 15.32
CA ALA A 114 -6.01 -5.63 16.17
C ALA A 114 -6.26 -6.87 17.04
N ALA A 115 -7.47 -7.04 17.58
CA ALA A 115 -7.83 -8.25 18.32
C ALA A 115 -7.76 -9.50 17.43
N ALA A 116 -8.27 -9.44 16.20
CA ALA A 116 -8.18 -10.54 15.24
C ALA A 116 -6.74 -10.86 14.86
N ILE A 117 -5.91 -9.85 14.62
CA ILE A 117 -4.47 -10.00 14.34
C ILE A 117 -3.74 -10.62 15.52
N TYR A 118 -4.04 -10.19 16.75
CA TYR A 118 -3.44 -10.77 17.95
C TYR A 118 -3.73 -12.27 18.06
N ILE A 119 -4.97 -12.68 17.78
CA ILE A 119 -5.35 -14.12 17.76
C ILE A 119 -4.59 -14.83 16.61
N ALA A 120 -4.57 -14.26 15.41
CA ALA A 120 -3.89 -14.82 14.25
C ALA A 120 -2.36 -14.96 14.46
N SER A 121 -1.74 -14.03 15.21
CA SER A 121 -0.30 -14.05 15.51
C SER A 121 0.15 -15.28 16.30
N ARG A 122 -0.78 -16.00 16.93
CA ARG A 122 -0.52 -17.27 17.64
C ARG A 122 -0.43 -18.47 16.69
N THR A 123 -0.71 -18.30 15.41
CA THR A 123 -0.65 -19.37 14.41
C THR A 123 0.73 -19.45 13.76
N HIS A 124 1.17 -20.67 13.42
CA HIS A 124 2.41 -20.87 12.67
C HIS A 124 2.40 -20.20 11.30
N THR A 125 1.25 -20.17 10.63
CA THR A 125 1.10 -19.53 9.32
C THR A 125 1.46 -18.05 9.41
N PHE A 126 0.99 -17.35 10.44
CA PHE A 126 1.28 -15.93 10.65
C PHE A 126 2.77 -15.70 10.98
N SER A 127 3.30 -16.42 11.97
CA SER A 127 4.71 -16.26 12.42
C SER A 127 5.75 -16.66 11.36
N ASN A 128 5.37 -17.52 10.41
CA ASN A 128 6.20 -17.85 9.26
C ASN A 128 6.18 -16.77 8.16
N HIS A 129 5.17 -15.92 8.13
CA HIS A 129 5.04 -14.88 7.13
C HIS A 129 5.56 -13.52 7.63
N TYR A 130 5.33 -13.18 8.88
CA TYR A 130 5.68 -11.91 9.49
C TYR A 130 6.87 -12.00 10.46
N PRO A 131 7.64 -10.90 10.64
CA PRO A 131 7.61 -9.66 9.85
C PRO A 131 8.04 -9.89 8.40
N LEU A 132 7.54 -9.10 7.45
CA LEU A 132 7.85 -9.28 6.02
C LEU A 132 9.35 -9.23 5.73
N ALA A 133 10.09 -8.39 6.43
CA ALA A 133 11.53 -8.27 6.32
C ALA A 133 12.30 -9.30 7.16
N ARG A 134 11.58 -10.15 7.92
CA ARG A 134 12.18 -11.05 8.90
C ARG A 134 13.18 -10.27 9.79
N HIS A 135 14.38 -10.79 9.99
CA HIS A 135 15.40 -10.10 10.78
C HIS A 135 16.18 -9.01 10.02
N GLY A 136 16.11 -8.99 8.69
CA GLY A 136 16.85 -8.05 7.86
C GLY A 136 16.50 -6.58 8.10
N ALA A 137 15.25 -6.28 8.45
CA ALA A 137 14.77 -4.91 8.69
C ALA A 137 15.46 -4.20 9.87
N TYR A 138 16.04 -4.95 10.80
CA TYR A 138 16.60 -4.39 12.04
C TYR A 138 17.99 -4.96 12.39
N THR A 139 18.65 -5.62 11.46
CA THR A 139 19.99 -6.18 11.65
C THR A 139 21.02 -5.37 10.87
N LEU A 140 22.07 -4.95 11.57
CA LEU A 140 23.27 -4.36 10.98
C LEU A 140 24.38 -5.41 10.90
N ARG A 141 25.13 -5.43 9.80
CA ARG A 141 26.26 -6.33 9.57
C ARG A 141 27.58 -5.56 9.66
N PHE A 142 28.54 -6.14 10.36
CA PHE A 142 29.91 -5.61 10.50
C PHE A 142 30.89 -6.78 10.27
N GLY A 143 31.22 -7.05 9.01
CA GLY A 143 31.91 -8.28 8.63
C GLY A 143 31.03 -9.50 8.96
N ASP A 144 31.59 -10.45 9.72
CA ASP A 144 30.88 -11.66 10.14
C ASP A 144 29.95 -11.45 11.37
N LYS A 145 29.99 -10.26 11.97
CA LYS A 145 29.14 -9.93 13.14
C LYS A 145 27.84 -9.30 12.71
N GLN A 146 26.78 -9.64 13.43
CA GLN A 146 25.47 -9.06 13.26
C GLN A 146 24.98 -8.45 14.59
N ALA A 147 24.35 -7.30 14.51
CA ALA A 147 23.79 -6.60 15.67
C ALA A 147 22.36 -6.15 15.39
N VAL A 148 21.45 -6.40 16.31
CA VAL A 148 20.08 -5.88 16.28
C VAL A 148 20.11 -4.38 16.58
N SER A 149 19.45 -3.60 15.75
CA SER A 149 19.34 -2.14 15.90
C SER A 149 17.87 -1.73 16.02
N ARG A 150 17.49 -1.25 17.21
CA ARG A 150 16.15 -0.68 17.46
C ARG A 150 15.91 0.59 16.63
N GLY A 151 16.95 1.39 16.40
CA GLY A 151 16.85 2.59 15.55
C GLY A 151 16.56 2.22 14.10
N LEU A 152 17.24 1.19 13.55
CA LEU A 152 16.98 0.70 12.21
C LEU A 152 15.56 0.13 12.09
N PHE A 153 15.09 -0.60 13.10
CA PHE A 153 13.72 -1.10 13.15
C PHE A 153 12.70 0.06 13.15
N ALA A 154 12.89 1.07 14.00
CA ALA A 154 11.99 2.23 14.03
C ALA A 154 11.96 2.96 12.68
N LEU A 155 13.10 3.08 11.99
CA LEU A 155 13.18 3.67 10.66
C LEU A 155 12.46 2.81 9.61
N TYR A 156 12.60 1.49 9.70
CA TYR A 156 11.88 0.55 8.84
C TYR A 156 10.36 0.69 9.03
N GLU A 157 9.87 0.70 10.28
CA GLU A 157 8.44 0.85 10.56
C GLU A 157 7.88 2.19 10.10
N ALA A 158 8.66 3.27 10.24
CA ALA A 158 8.27 4.58 9.70
C ALA A 158 8.17 4.55 8.16
N GLY A 159 9.11 3.89 7.48
CA GLY A 159 9.06 3.68 6.03
C GLY A 159 7.90 2.78 5.61
N TYR A 160 7.62 1.74 6.38
CA TYR A 160 6.51 0.82 6.14
C TYR A 160 5.15 1.51 6.34
N PHE A 161 5.04 2.35 7.37
CA PHE A 161 3.86 3.20 7.54
C PHE A 161 3.67 4.16 6.36
N LEU A 162 4.75 4.81 5.89
CA LEU A 162 4.73 5.69 4.71
C LEU A 162 4.30 4.93 3.44
N TYR A 163 4.75 3.68 3.28
CA TYR A 163 4.29 2.81 2.20
C TYR A 163 2.77 2.66 2.23
N PHE A 164 2.15 2.43 3.39
CA PHE A 164 0.70 2.31 3.50
C PHE A 164 -0.05 3.63 3.26
N LEU A 165 0.55 4.78 3.58
CA LEU A 165 0.00 6.07 3.17
C LEU A 165 -0.07 6.17 1.65
N ALA A 166 1.01 5.81 0.95
CA ALA A 166 1.05 5.83 -0.51
C ALA A 166 0.10 4.79 -1.13
N TRP A 167 0.02 3.61 -0.53
CA TRP A 167 -0.89 2.52 -0.91
C TRP A 167 -2.36 2.96 -0.83
N GLU A 168 -2.78 3.49 0.30
CA GLU A 168 -4.16 3.95 0.48
C GLU A 168 -4.48 5.17 -0.39
N PHE A 169 -3.49 6.04 -0.62
CA PHE A 169 -3.65 7.12 -1.58
C PHE A 169 -3.93 6.58 -2.99
N LEU A 170 -3.18 5.56 -3.46
CA LEU A 170 -3.44 4.96 -4.76
C LEU A 170 -4.88 4.45 -4.87
N PHE A 171 -5.32 3.63 -3.91
CA PHE A 171 -6.62 2.94 -4.00
C PHE A 171 -7.80 3.83 -3.60
N ARG A 172 -7.74 4.50 -2.44
CA ARG A 172 -8.87 5.28 -1.89
C ARG A 172 -8.80 6.75 -2.22
N GLY A 173 -7.59 7.28 -2.43
CA GLY A 173 -7.41 8.62 -2.95
C GLY A 173 -7.64 8.65 -4.46
N TRP A 174 -6.71 8.12 -5.22
CA TRP A 174 -6.66 8.31 -6.67
C TRP A 174 -7.65 7.41 -7.44
N MET A 175 -7.57 6.09 -7.29
CA MET A 175 -8.41 5.18 -8.07
C MET A 175 -9.89 5.35 -7.75
N LEU A 176 -10.26 5.34 -6.48
CA LEU A 176 -11.68 5.47 -6.08
C LEU A 176 -12.28 6.77 -6.60
N ASN A 177 -11.61 7.91 -6.39
CA ASN A 177 -12.14 9.21 -6.82
C ASN A 177 -12.13 9.40 -8.33
N GLY A 178 -11.14 8.86 -9.05
CA GLY A 178 -11.09 8.95 -10.52
C GLY A 178 -12.10 8.03 -11.22
N LEU A 179 -12.53 6.94 -10.56
CA LEU A 179 -13.55 6.02 -11.08
C LEU A 179 -14.98 6.44 -10.72
N LEU A 180 -15.16 7.20 -9.64
CA LEU A 180 -16.46 7.58 -9.11
C LEU A 180 -17.40 8.26 -10.11
N PRO A 181 -16.95 9.18 -11.01
CA PRO A 181 -17.83 9.84 -11.95
C PRO A 181 -18.47 8.91 -12.99
N ARG A 182 -17.75 7.87 -13.39
CA ARG A 182 -18.21 6.91 -14.40
C ARG A 182 -19.00 5.75 -13.79
N PHE A 183 -18.55 5.27 -12.64
CA PHE A 183 -19.05 4.02 -12.05
C PHE A 183 -19.88 4.22 -10.76
N GLY A 184 -19.99 5.47 -10.28
CA GLY A 184 -20.69 5.74 -9.03
C GLY A 184 -20.10 4.89 -7.89
N ARG A 185 -20.96 4.34 -7.02
CA ARG A 185 -20.53 3.47 -5.91
C ARG A 185 -19.88 2.16 -6.36
N GLY A 186 -20.08 1.73 -7.63
CA GLY A 186 -19.38 0.59 -8.22
C GLY A 186 -17.86 0.76 -8.25
N ALA A 187 -17.34 1.99 -8.19
CA ALA A 187 -15.92 2.28 -8.05
C ALA A 187 -15.28 1.59 -6.84
N ILE A 188 -16.06 1.34 -5.75
CA ILE A 188 -15.58 0.60 -4.57
C ILE A 188 -15.20 -0.83 -4.96
N ALA A 189 -16.04 -1.52 -5.72
CA ALA A 189 -15.77 -2.88 -6.15
C ALA A 189 -14.62 -2.92 -7.17
N ILE A 190 -14.57 -1.97 -8.09
CA ILE A 190 -13.52 -1.92 -9.13
C ILE A 190 -12.14 -1.73 -8.50
N GLN A 191 -11.96 -0.80 -7.55
CA GLN A 191 -10.68 -0.59 -6.89
C GLN A 191 -10.32 -1.72 -5.91
N MET A 192 -11.32 -2.40 -5.33
CA MET A 192 -11.11 -3.55 -4.45
C MET A 192 -10.46 -4.72 -5.18
N VAL A 193 -10.79 -4.96 -6.45
CA VAL A 193 -10.23 -6.08 -7.23
C VAL A 193 -8.69 -6.05 -7.26
N PRO A 194 -8.01 -5.02 -7.81
CA PRO A 194 -6.55 -4.99 -7.80
C PRO A 194 -5.99 -4.93 -6.38
N PHE A 195 -6.66 -4.27 -5.43
CA PHE A 195 -6.26 -4.27 -4.02
C PHE A 195 -6.19 -5.69 -3.44
N ALA A 196 -7.21 -6.51 -3.66
CA ALA A 196 -7.24 -7.89 -3.18
C ALA A 196 -6.21 -8.77 -3.91
N LEU A 197 -6.06 -8.61 -5.22
CA LEU A 197 -5.05 -9.34 -6.00
C LEU A 197 -3.62 -9.08 -5.54
N MET A 198 -3.34 -7.88 -5.05
CA MET A 198 -2.02 -7.55 -4.48
C MET A 198 -1.76 -8.21 -3.11
N HIS A 199 -2.77 -8.86 -2.50
CA HIS A 199 -2.61 -9.69 -1.31
C HIS A 199 -2.32 -11.16 -1.60
N LEU A 200 -2.26 -11.57 -2.87
CA LEU A 200 -1.83 -12.91 -3.25
C LEU A 200 -0.39 -13.17 -2.76
N GLY A 201 -0.18 -14.36 -2.19
CA GLY A 201 1.10 -14.74 -1.56
C GLY A 201 1.16 -14.45 -0.05
N LYS A 202 0.16 -13.77 0.53
CA LYS A 202 -0.06 -13.65 1.96
C LYS A 202 -0.86 -14.84 2.52
N PRO A 203 -0.96 -15.01 3.86
CA PRO A 203 -1.83 -16.03 4.43
C PRO A 203 -3.25 -15.97 3.84
N GLU A 204 -3.84 -17.14 3.54
CA GLU A 204 -5.10 -17.22 2.79
C GLU A 204 -6.23 -16.39 3.43
N LEU A 205 -6.38 -16.46 4.75
CA LEU A 205 -7.38 -15.68 5.48
C LEU A 205 -7.15 -14.17 5.35
N GLU A 206 -5.91 -13.72 5.27
CA GLU A 206 -5.58 -12.32 5.04
C GLU A 206 -5.91 -11.91 3.60
N ALA A 207 -5.58 -12.76 2.63
CA ALA A 207 -5.90 -12.50 1.23
C ALA A 207 -7.43 -12.44 1.00
N LEU A 208 -8.19 -13.37 1.56
CA LEU A 208 -9.67 -13.33 1.53
C LEU A 208 -10.23 -12.14 2.31
N GLY A 209 -9.69 -11.87 3.49
CA GLY A 209 -10.06 -10.72 4.32
C GLY A 209 -9.83 -9.37 3.64
N SER A 210 -8.86 -9.30 2.72
CA SER A 210 -8.57 -8.09 1.96
C SER A 210 -9.74 -7.66 1.05
N ILE A 211 -10.60 -8.58 0.62
CA ILE A 211 -11.82 -8.25 -0.13
C ILE A 211 -12.75 -7.41 0.76
N ILE A 212 -13.00 -7.88 1.98
CA ILE A 212 -13.85 -7.19 2.96
C ILE A 212 -13.22 -5.85 3.34
N ALA A 213 -11.91 -5.85 3.64
CA ALA A 213 -11.16 -4.65 3.96
C ALA A 213 -11.19 -3.64 2.80
N GLY A 214 -11.02 -4.11 1.55
CA GLY A 214 -11.08 -3.28 0.35
C GLY A 214 -12.39 -2.53 0.20
N ILE A 215 -13.50 -3.21 0.47
CA ILE A 215 -14.85 -2.63 0.45
C ILE A 215 -15.04 -1.67 1.64
N ALA A 216 -14.71 -2.10 2.86
CA ALA A 216 -14.91 -1.31 4.06
C ALA A 216 -14.13 0.01 4.04
N LEU A 217 -12.84 -0.04 3.64
CA LEU A 217 -12.00 1.15 3.49
C LEU A 217 -12.48 2.06 2.35
N GLY A 218 -13.02 1.49 1.25
CA GLY A 218 -13.64 2.26 0.18
C GLY A 218 -14.89 3.01 0.67
N ILE A 219 -15.75 2.34 1.44
CA ILE A 219 -16.94 2.96 2.06
C ILE A 219 -16.50 4.06 3.05
N LEU A 220 -15.51 3.79 3.90
CA LEU A 220 -14.97 4.74 4.86
C LEU A 220 -14.46 6.01 4.14
N ALA A 221 -13.68 5.84 3.08
CA ALA A 221 -13.14 6.95 2.30
C ALA A 221 -14.24 7.82 1.66
N LEU A 222 -15.27 7.21 1.09
CA LEU A 222 -16.42 7.95 0.53
C LEU A 222 -17.26 8.63 1.61
N ARG A 223 -17.51 7.93 2.73
CA ARG A 223 -18.33 8.47 3.84
C ARG A 223 -17.66 9.68 4.49
N THR A 224 -16.34 9.64 4.65
CA THR A 224 -15.57 10.70 5.30
C THR A 224 -15.04 11.73 4.31
N ARG A 225 -15.06 11.43 3.01
CA ARG A 225 -14.37 12.20 1.94
C ARG A 225 -12.87 12.33 2.19
N SER A 226 -12.26 11.28 2.77
CA SER A 226 -10.86 11.27 3.18
C SER A 226 -10.28 9.85 3.07
N PHE A 227 -9.07 9.72 2.53
CA PHE A 227 -8.34 8.46 2.55
C PHE A 227 -7.50 8.26 3.84
N TRP A 228 -7.26 9.33 4.60
CA TRP A 228 -6.36 9.34 5.75
C TRP A 228 -6.73 8.33 6.83
N TYR A 229 -8.02 8.12 7.08
CA TYR A 229 -8.48 7.17 8.10
C TYR A 229 -8.14 5.73 7.73
N GLY A 230 -8.32 5.37 6.46
CA GLY A 230 -7.89 4.08 5.93
C GLY A 230 -6.37 3.92 5.96
N ALA A 231 -5.64 4.97 5.58
CA ALA A 231 -4.19 4.98 5.58
C ALA A 231 -3.59 4.80 6.98
N PHE A 232 -4.11 5.54 7.97
CA PHE A 232 -3.69 5.38 9.35
C PHE A 232 -4.02 3.99 9.89
N LEU A 233 -5.25 3.52 9.66
CA LEU A 233 -5.70 2.20 10.11
C LEU A 233 -4.81 1.09 9.54
N HIS A 234 -4.59 1.09 8.23
CA HIS A 234 -3.81 0.07 7.54
C HIS A 234 -2.35 0.09 7.99
N GLY A 235 -1.72 1.28 8.02
CA GLY A 235 -0.34 1.42 8.48
C GLY A 235 -0.15 1.04 9.94
N ALA A 236 -1.05 1.47 10.84
CA ALA A 236 -0.98 1.12 12.25
C ALA A 236 -1.11 -0.38 12.50
N LEU A 237 -2.00 -1.07 11.77
CA LEU A 237 -2.16 -2.52 11.88
C LEU A 237 -0.96 -3.28 11.34
N ALA A 238 -0.34 -2.80 10.26
CA ALA A 238 0.88 -3.39 9.72
C ALA A 238 2.07 -3.28 10.68
N VAL A 239 2.30 -2.11 11.26
CA VAL A 239 3.31 -1.89 12.31
C VAL A 239 3.01 -2.76 13.53
N PHE A 240 1.75 -2.88 13.95
CA PHE A 240 1.35 -3.75 15.06
C PHE A 240 1.66 -5.22 14.78
N MET A 241 1.43 -5.71 13.57
CA MET A 241 1.77 -7.08 13.17
C MET A 241 3.27 -7.36 13.29
N ASP A 242 4.10 -6.47 12.76
CA ASP A 242 5.55 -6.63 12.80
C ASP A 242 6.07 -6.53 14.24
N LEU A 243 5.53 -5.63 15.07
CA LEU A 243 5.87 -5.53 16.49
C LEU A 243 5.55 -6.81 17.28
N LEU A 244 4.38 -7.42 17.05
CA LEU A 244 4.00 -8.67 17.75
C LEU A 244 5.02 -9.79 17.54
N VAL A 245 5.60 -9.89 16.36
CA VAL A 245 6.56 -10.95 16.03
C VAL A 245 7.99 -10.54 16.38
N ALA A 246 8.36 -9.28 16.11
CA ALA A 246 9.72 -8.79 16.36
C ALA A 246 10.03 -8.54 17.85
N TRP A 247 9.01 -8.44 18.71
CA TRP A 247 9.15 -8.06 20.12
C TRP A 247 10.24 -8.83 20.86
N ARG A 248 10.22 -10.15 20.79
CA ARG A 248 11.19 -11.04 21.47
C ARG A 248 12.65 -10.82 21.02
N TYR A 249 12.86 -10.31 19.82
CA TYR A 249 14.20 -10.03 19.28
C TYR A 249 14.67 -8.63 19.63
N LEU A 250 13.75 -7.67 19.67
CA LEU A 250 14.03 -6.29 20.00
C LEU A 250 14.18 -6.05 21.50
N PHE A 251 13.45 -6.85 22.30
CA PHE A 251 13.36 -6.72 23.75
C PHE A 251 13.51 -8.08 24.45
N PRO A 252 14.70 -8.72 24.35
CA PRO A 252 14.88 -10.11 24.83
C PRO A 252 14.68 -10.28 26.34
N HIS A 253 14.73 -9.18 27.12
CA HIS A 253 14.55 -9.20 28.59
C HIS A 253 13.14 -8.79 29.03
N VAL A 254 12.23 -8.53 28.09
CA VAL A 254 10.84 -8.14 28.38
C VAL A 254 9.92 -9.26 27.92
N PRO A 255 8.97 -9.73 28.76
CA PRO A 255 8.00 -10.73 28.33
C PRO A 255 7.25 -10.30 27.07
N SER A 256 6.94 -11.27 26.22
CA SER A 256 6.12 -11.01 25.02
C SER A 256 4.71 -10.57 25.45
N PRO A 257 4.11 -9.60 24.77
CA PRO A 257 2.75 -9.13 25.04
C PRO A 257 1.68 -10.19 24.79
#